data_10b20ebcf37ef9086f4c8bd87991fc08
#
_entry.id   10b20ebcf37ef9086f4c8bd87991fc08
#
_cell.length_a   1.000
_cell.length_b   1.000
_cell.length_c   1.000
_cell.angle_alpha   90.00
_cell.angle_beta   90.00
_cell.angle_gamma   90.00
#
_symmetry.space_group_name_H-M   'P 1'
#
loop_
_entity.id
_entity.type
_entity.pdbx_description
1 polymer ?
#
loop_
_entity_poly.entity_id
_entity_poly.type
_entity_poly.pdbx_seq_one_letter_code
_entity_poly.pdbx_strand_id
1 'polypeptide(L)'
;MKKFYIYLFIAFLAVTVGCTGNKKQQDGQSAELSKATDSLCIVQPKYAKGFHVEYLGNGIRLVEVKDPQKGKGMTYRFALVNRGATDEIPDGYTKIEVPVRSVVLMTMLQLSNFTVLDATQVVKGITGTKNLFDKQIKARVKAGDIVKIGMEGNFDPELVMAAKPDVIFISPFKRGGYDAIKETGVTLVPHLGFKELDPLGQAEWIKFVALFVGREREANTVFQEIADRYEALKEKVAKANDKRPTVFSGEMHGGNWHAVGGKNYLAQIFRDAGADYVIQDDNTGG
;
A
#
# COMPACT_ATOMS: atom_id res chain seq x y z
N MET A 1 -36.82 67.81 3.20
CA MET A 1 -37.00 68.73 2.05
C MET A 1 -35.65 68.92 1.38
N LYS A 2 -35.63 68.81 0.07
CA LYS A 2 -34.56 69.07 -0.91
C LYS A 2 -33.44 67.98 -1.07
N LYS A 3 -33.63 67.26 -2.15
CA LYS A 3 -32.73 66.40 -2.87
C LYS A 3 -31.58 67.20 -3.50
N PHE A 4 -30.36 66.71 -3.47
CA PHE A 4 -29.30 67.16 -4.35
C PHE A 4 -28.71 65.90 -5.07
N TYR A 5 -28.93 65.89 -6.40
CA TYR A 5 -28.28 64.94 -7.33
C TYR A 5 -26.97 65.57 -7.76
N ILE A 6 -25.89 64.82 -7.61
CA ILE A 6 -24.62 65.17 -8.23
C ILE A 6 -24.32 64.06 -9.29
N TYR A 7 -24.35 64.42 -10.55
CA TYR A 7 -23.90 63.64 -11.69
C TYR A 7 -22.38 63.70 -11.73
N LEU A 8 -21.72 62.58 -11.63
CA LEU A 8 -20.30 62.47 -11.90
C LEU A 8 -20.11 61.80 -13.27
N PHE A 9 -19.65 62.56 -14.25
CA PHE A 9 -19.22 62.10 -15.58
C PHE A 9 -17.87 61.39 -15.42
N ILE A 10 -17.82 60.10 -15.69
CA ILE A 10 -16.55 59.37 -15.80
C ILE A 10 -16.28 59.19 -17.29
N ALA A 11 -15.23 59.89 -17.74
CA ALA A 11 -14.70 59.76 -19.08
C ALA A 11 -14.04 58.37 -19.27
N PHE A 12 -14.48 57.64 -20.29
CA PHE A 12 -13.93 56.35 -20.68
C PHE A 12 -12.68 56.58 -21.54
N LEU A 13 -11.51 56.44 -20.94
CA LEU A 13 -10.24 56.45 -21.67
C LEU A 13 -9.91 55.02 -22.10
N ALA A 14 -10.14 54.68 -23.38
CA ALA A 14 -9.76 53.38 -23.94
C ALA A 14 -8.24 53.38 -24.16
N VAL A 15 -7.55 52.70 -23.26
CA VAL A 15 -6.12 52.35 -23.47
C VAL A 15 -6.08 50.99 -24.11
N THR A 16 -5.78 50.92 -25.41
CA THR A 16 -5.44 49.72 -26.12
C THR A 16 -4.00 49.30 -25.74
N VAL A 17 -3.86 48.48 -24.74
CA VAL A 17 -2.60 47.80 -24.47
C VAL A 17 -2.57 46.52 -25.32
N GLY A 18 -1.72 46.55 -26.33
CA GLY A 18 -1.40 45.38 -27.14
C GLY A 18 -0.69 44.33 -26.30
N CYS A 19 -1.42 43.25 -25.96
CA CYS A 19 -0.82 42.05 -25.38
C CYS A 19 -0.10 41.25 -26.45
N THR A 20 1.20 41.46 -26.62
CA THR A 20 2.06 40.42 -27.17
C THR A 20 2.34 39.42 -26.06
N GLY A 21 1.46 38.44 -25.97
CA GLY A 21 1.45 37.46 -24.91
C GLY A 21 2.60 36.45 -25.03
N ASN A 22 3.25 36.23 -23.94
CA ASN A 22 4.23 35.19 -23.72
C ASN A 22 3.50 33.83 -23.55
N LYS A 23 3.08 33.22 -24.67
CA LYS A 23 2.49 31.86 -24.70
C LYS A 23 3.44 30.76 -24.22
N LYS A 24 4.75 31.02 -24.17
CA LYS A 24 5.74 29.98 -23.76
C LYS A 24 5.81 29.70 -22.27
N GLN A 25 5.33 30.59 -21.40
CA GLN A 25 5.44 30.41 -19.95
C GLN A 25 4.26 29.64 -19.35
N GLN A 26 3.08 29.71 -20.00
CA GLN A 26 1.90 28.97 -19.55
C GLN A 26 1.94 27.48 -19.98
N ASP A 27 2.51 27.19 -21.14
CA ASP A 27 2.67 25.80 -21.63
C ASP A 27 3.75 25.03 -20.84
N GLY A 28 4.80 25.71 -20.34
CA GLY A 28 5.82 25.10 -19.47
C GLY A 28 5.26 24.70 -18.10
N GLN A 29 4.48 25.56 -17.48
CA GLN A 29 3.92 25.29 -16.14
C GLN A 29 2.83 24.22 -16.15
N SER A 30 1.99 24.16 -17.19
CA SER A 30 1.00 23.11 -17.37
C SER A 30 1.66 21.75 -17.71
N ALA A 31 2.73 21.74 -18.50
CA ALA A 31 3.49 20.55 -18.82
C ALA A 31 4.29 20.01 -17.64
N GLU A 32 4.86 20.86 -16.79
CA GLU A 32 5.52 20.45 -15.55
C GLU A 32 4.51 19.94 -14.51
N LEU A 33 3.36 20.59 -14.40
CA LEU A 33 2.28 20.15 -13.49
C LEU A 33 1.69 18.81 -13.95
N SER A 34 1.52 18.57 -15.25
CA SER A 34 1.05 17.30 -15.79
C SER A 34 2.08 16.19 -15.59
N LYS A 35 3.37 16.45 -15.81
CA LYS A 35 4.46 15.51 -15.55
C LYS A 35 4.61 15.18 -14.07
N ALA A 36 4.48 16.17 -13.18
CA ALA A 36 4.48 15.95 -11.74
C ALA A 36 3.25 15.15 -11.28
N THR A 37 2.09 15.39 -11.91
CA THR A 37 0.86 14.65 -11.64
C THR A 37 0.98 13.20 -12.10
N ASP A 38 1.57 12.94 -13.26
CA ASP A 38 1.83 11.59 -13.77
C ASP A 38 2.83 10.84 -12.91
N SER A 39 3.90 11.50 -12.43
CA SER A 39 4.92 10.85 -11.59
C SER A 39 4.37 10.37 -10.24
N LEU A 40 3.39 11.08 -9.65
CA LEU A 40 2.72 10.66 -8.42
C LEU A 40 1.85 9.41 -8.59
N CYS A 41 1.43 9.09 -9.81
CA CYS A 41 0.67 7.88 -10.10
C CYS A 41 1.56 6.67 -10.43
N ILE A 42 2.88 6.85 -10.50
CA ILE A 42 3.83 5.77 -10.74
C ILE A 42 4.29 5.18 -9.42
N VAL A 43 4.07 3.89 -9.25
CA VAL A 43 4.56 3.12 -8.10
C VAL A 43 5.92 2.52 -8.43
N GLN A 44 6.95 3.01 -7.74
CA GLN A 44 8.30 2.43 -7.80
C GLN A 44 8.78 2.15 -6.37
N PRO A 45 8.91 0.86 -5.97
CA PRO A 45 9.38 0.53 -4.63
C PRO A 45 10.86 0.92 -4.48
N LYS A 46 11.17 1.62 -3.40
CA LYS A 46 12.52 2.04 -3.02
C LYS A 46 13.12 1.14 -1.94
N TYR A 47 12.32 0.80 -0.96
CA TYR A 47 12.70 0.03 0.24
C TYR A 47 12.22 -1.42 0.16
N ALA A 48 11.00 -1.63 -0.31
CA ALA A 48 10.44 -2.98 -0.47
C ALA A 48 11.21 -3.79 -1.50
N LYS A 49 11.52 -5.04 -1.17
CA LYS A 49 12.25 -5.99 -2.02
C LYS A 49 11.35 -7.11 -2.55
N GLY A 50 10.16 -7.26 -1.98
CA GLY A 50 9.24 -8.34 -2.30
C GLY A 50 8.36 -8.09 -3.50
N PHE A 51 8.31 -6.88 -4.08
CA PHE A 51 7.57 -6.62 -5.31
C PHE A 51 8.29 -5.67 -6.25
N HIS A 52 7.98 -5.78 -7.53
CA HIS A 52 8.48 -4.92 -8.60
C HIS A 52 7.34 -4.56 -9.54
N VAL A 53 7.39 -3.37 -10.14
CA VAL A 53 6.36 -2.89 -11.07
C VAL A 53 7.03 -2.36 -12.33
N GLU A 54 6.56 -2.83 -13.49
CA GLU A 54 6.92 -2.32 -14.81
C GLU A 54 5.67 -1.77 -15.49
N TYR A 55 5.78 -0.60 -16.11
CA TYR A 55 4.69 0.08 -16.80
C TYR A 55 4.86 -0.07 -18.30
N LEU A 56 3.86 -0.64 -18.97
CA LEU A 56 3.82 -0.71 -20.42
C LEU A 56 3.06 0.50 -20.99
N GLY A 57 3.38 0.86 -22.24
CA GLY A 57 2.87 2.07 -22.90
C GLY A 57 1.35 2.16 -23.07
N ASN A 58 0.63 1.05 -22.92
CA ASN A 58 -0.84 0.93 -23.02
C ASN A 58 -1.55 0.97 -21.65
N GLY A 59 -0.85 1.37 -20.59
CA GLY A 59 -1.40 1.46 -19.23
C GLY A 59 -1.45 0.14 -18.46
N ILE A 60 -0.91 -0.95 -19.02
CA ILE A 60 -0.71 -2.21 -18.31
C ILE A 60 0.41 -2.03 -17.30
N ARG A 61 0.22 -2.56 -16.10
CA ARG A 61 1.24 -2.65 -15.05
C ARG A 61 1.59 -4.11 -14.85
N LEU A 62 2.82 -4.47 -15.14
CA LEU A 62 3.36 -5.79 -14.84
C LEU A 62 3.89 -5.79 -13.41
N VAL A 63 3.35 -6.64 -12.58
CA VAL A 63 3.69 -6.74 -11.16
C VAL A 63 4.27 -8.10 -10.87
N GLU A 64 5.49 -8.13 -10.39
CA GLU A 64 6.15 -9.33 -9.90
C GLU A 64 6.21 -9.32 -8.38
N VAL A 65 5.87 -10.46 -7.75
CA VAL A 65 5.94 -10.64 -6.30
C VAL A 65 6.82 -11.83 -5.98
N LYS A 66 7.80 -11.63 -5.12
CA LYS A 66 8.74 -12.67 -4.65
C LYS A 66 8.98 -12.56 -3.15
N ASP A 67 9.44 -13.65 -2.53
CA ASP A 67 9.84 -13.64 -1.13
C ASP A 67 11.08 -12.75 -0.94
N PRO A 68 11.02 -11.63 -0.20
CA PRO A 68 12.15 -10.72 -0.05
C PRO A 68 13.34 -11.32 0.71
N GLN A 69 13.12 -12.42 1.46
CA GLN A 69 14.16 -13.11 2.22
C GLN A 69 14.81 -14.26 1.44
N LYS A 70 14.26 -14.61 0.25
CA LYS A 70 14.76 -15.73 -0.56
C LYS A 70 15.29 -15.20 -1.88
N GLY A 71 16.57 -15.39 -2.14
CA GLY A 71 17.19 -14.99 -3.41
C GLY A 71 16.69 -15.78 -4.63
N LYS A 72 16.32 -17.06 -4.42
CA LYS A 72 15.67 -17.93 -5.42
C LYS A 72 14.40 -18.48 -4.82
N GLY A 73 13.28 -18.35 -5.51
CA GLY A 73 11.98 -18.81 -5.05
C GLY A 73 10.91 -18.59 -6.10
N MET A 74 9.67 -18.93 -5.74
CA MET A 74 8.52 -18.69 -6.60
C MET A 74 8.33 -17.20 -6.81
N THR A 75 8.18 -16.79 -8.07
CA THR A 75 7.76 -15.44 -8.46
C THR A 75 6.34 -15.51 -8.99
N TYR A 76 5.47 -14.71 -8.42
CA TYR A 76 4.12 -14.53 -8.90
C TYR A 76 4.10 -13.34 -9.86
N ARG A 77 3.42 -13.48 -11.01
CA ARG A 77 3.39 -12.49 -12.07
C ARG A 77 1.96 -12.10 -12.40
N PHE A 78 1.66 -10.82 -12.32
CA PHE A 78 0.34 -10.27 -12.59
C PHE A 78 0.43 -9.14 -13.62
N ALA A 79 -0.45 -9.18 -14.61
CA ALA A 79 -0.67 -8.06 -15.51
C ALA A 79 -1.94 -7.32 -15.08
N LEU A 80 -1.79 -6.16 -14.47
CA LEU A 80 -2.91 -5.31 -14.08
C LEU A 80 -3.33 -4.49 -15.28
N VAL A 81 -4.54 -4.72 -15.76
CA VAL A 81 -5.12 -4.04 -16.93
C VAL A 81 -6.30 -3.19 -16.51
N ASN A 82 -6.53 -2.09 -17.19
CA ASN A 82 -7.71 -1.28 -16.93
C ASN A 82 -8.98 -2.08 -17.24
N ARG A 83 -9.99 -1.96 -16.38
CA ARG A 83 -11.23 -2.71 -16.53
C ARG A 83 -11.89 -2.44 -17.87
N GLY A 84 -12.23 -3.53 -18.59
CA GLY A 84 -12.78 -3.48 -19.93
C GLY A 84 -11.75 -3.32 -21.05
N ALA A 85 -10.46 -3.21 -20.74
CA ALA A 85 -9.41 -3.19 -21.75
C ALA A 85 -9.24 -4.58 -22.40
N THR A 86 -9.04 -4.59 -23.71
CA THR A 86 -8.87 -5.81 -24.53
C THR A 86 -7.42 -6.10 -24.86
N ASP A 87 -6.49 -5.34 -24.26
CA ASP A 87 -5.07 -5.47 -24.53
C ASP A 87 -4.56 -6.88 -24.23
N GLU A 88 -3.69 -7.37 -25.08
CA GLU A 88 -2.95 -8.60 -24.87
C GLU A 88 -1.92 -8.39 -23.77
N ILE A 89 -1.74 -9.41 -22.95
CA ILE A 89 -0.75 -9.41 -21.87
C ILE A 89 0.42 -10.34 -22.23
N PRO A 90 1.62 -10.10 -21.72
CA PRO A 90 2.75 -10.99 -21.93
C PRO A 90 2.50 -12.40 -21.37
N ASP A 91 3.08 -13.39 -22.01
CA ASP A 91 3.02 -14.77 -21.54
C ASP A 91 3.58 -14.93 -20.13
N GLY A 92 2.98 -15.85 -19.37
CA GLY A 92 3.39 -16.15 -18.00
C GLY A 92 2.87 -15.17 -16.95
N TYR A 93 2.07 -14.17 -17.32
CA TYR A 93 1.36 -13.28 -16.39
C TYR A 93 -0.10 -13.67 -16.23
N THR A 94 -0.61 -13.53 -15.01
CA THR A 94 -2.04 -13.66 -14.72
C THR A 94 -2.73 -12.30 -14.88
N LYS A 95 -3.74 -12.21 -15.73
CA LYS A 95 -4.51 -10.98 -15.96
C LYS A 95 -5.38 -10.67 -14.75
N ILE A 96 -5.33 -9.41 -14.29
CA ILE A 96 -6.23 -8.87 -13.26
C ILE A 96 -6.78 -7.53 -13.76
N GLU A 97 -8.08 -7.40 -13.79
CA GLU A 97 -8.73 -6.12 -14.11
C GLU A 97 -8.76 -5.19 -12.90
N VAL A 98 -8.30 -3.97 -13.07
CA VAL A 98 -8.24 -2.94 -12.02
C VAL A 98 -8.97 -1.66 -12.47
N PRO A 99 -9.50 -0.87 -11.51
CA PRO A 99 -9.55 -1.16 -10.08
C PRO A 99 -10.46 -2.35 -9.76
N VAL A 100 -10.05 -3.17 -8.77
CA VAL A 100 -10.86 -4.29 -8.29
C VAL A 100 -12.11 -3.78 -7.56
N ARG A 101 -13.21 -4.54 -7.67
CA ARG A 101 -14.51 -4.20 -7.07
C ARG A 101 -14.82 -5.00 -5.82
N SER A 102 -14.17 -6.15 -5.68
CA SER A 102 -14.39 -7.06 -4.58
C SER A 102 -13.10 -7.77 -4.22
N VAL A 103 -12.73 -7.74 -2.95
CA VAL A 103 -11.55 -8.44 -2.44
C VAL A 103 -11.88 -9.23 -1.18
N VAL A 104 -11.17 -10.34 -1.01
CA VAL A 104 -11.11 -11.08 0.24
C VAL A 104 -9.72 -10.91 0.84
N LEU A 105 -9.64 -10.63 2.14
CA LEU A 105 -8.42 -10.38 2.88
C LEU A 105 -8.20 -11.44 3.95
N MET A 106 -6.99 -11.99 4.01
CA MET A 106 -6.64 -13.06 4.94
C MET A 106 -6.06 -12.55 6.25
N THR A 107 -5.64 -11.29 6.34
CA THR A 107 -5.03 -10.73 7.56
C THR A 107 -5.47 -9.29 7.83
N MET A 108 -5.37 -8.89 9.11
CA MET A 108 -5.62 -7.50 9.51
C MET A 108 -4.54 -6.53 8.98
N LEU A 109 -3.33 -7.01 8.75
CA LEU A 109 -2.28 -6.21 8.11
C LEU A 109 -2.69 -5.79 6.69
N GLN A 110 -3.27 -6.71 5.92
CA GLN A 110 -3.82 -6.38 4.60
C GLN A 110 -4.94 -5.35 4.71
N LEU A 111 -5.89 -5.55 5.64
CA LEU A 111 -7.00 -4.62 5.85
C LEU A 111 -6.53 -3.21 6.20
N SER A 112 -5.45 -3.05 6.98
CA SER A 112 -4.93 -1.74 7.35
C SER A 112 -4.53 -0.90 6.14
N ASN A 113 -3.96 -1.50 5.10
CA ASN A 113 -3.63 -0.80 3.85
C ASN A 113 -4.89 -0.27 3.15
N PHE A 114 -5.97 -1.08 3.08
CA PHE A 114 -7.23 -0.62 2.51
C PHE A 114 -7.88 0.51 3.33
N THR A 115 -7.73 0.47 4.66
CA THR A 115 -8.23 1.53 5.55
C THR A 115 -7.49 2.83 5.32
N VAL A 116 -6.16 2.80 5.25
CA VAL A 116 -5.34 4.00 5.02
C VAL A 116 -5.58 4.61 3.64
N LEU A 117 -5.85 3.77 2.63
CA LEU A 117 -6.14 4.22 1.26
C LEU A 117 -7.61 4.63 1.04
N ASP A 118 -8.45 4.63 2.08
CA ASP A 118 -9.89 4.85 1.96
C ASP A 118 -10.54 3.96 0.87
N ALA A 119 -10.14 2.69 0.85
CA ALA A 119 -10.55 1.70 -0.15
C ALA A 119 -11.30 0.50 0.46
N THR A 120 -11.83 0.64 1.68
CA THR A 120 -12.49 -0.47 2.38
C THR A 120 -13.81 -0.91 1.75
N GLN A 121 -14.42 -0.09 0.90
CA GLN A 121 -15.69 -0.41 0.22
C GLN A 121 -15.60 -1.65 -0.66
N VAL A 122 -14.41 -1.97 -1.20
CA VAL A 122 -14.21 -3.16 -2.02
C VAL A 122 -14.01 -4.44 -1.20
N VAL A 123 -13.80 -4.34 0.12
CA VAL A 123 -13.61 -5.50 1.01
C VAL A 123 -14.95 -6.20 1.22
N LYS A 124 -15.05 -7.47 0.81
CA LYS A 124 -16.24 -8.32 0.90
C LYS A 124 -16.05 -9.54 1.77
N GLY A 125 -14.82 -9.93 2.08
CA GLY A 125 -14.53 -11.03 2.99
C GLY A 125 -13.27 -10.80 3.80
N ILE A 126 -13.29 -11.23 5.04
CA ILE A 126 -12.14 -11.21 5.95
C ILE A 126 -12.10 -12.48 6.79
N THR A 127 -10.92 -12.79 7.33
CA THR A 127 -10.76 -13.83 8.35
C THR A 127 -11.30 -13.39 9.72
N GLY A 128 -10.86 -14.01 10.79
CA GLY A 128 -11.33 -13.71 12.15
C GLY A 128 -11.27 -12.22 12.52
N THR A 129 -12.22 -11.81 13.38
CA THR A 129 -12.43 -10.40 13.75
C THR A 129 -11.93 -10.05 15.16
N LYS A 130 -11.17 -10.95 15.80
CA LYS A 130 -10.71 -10.79 17.20
C LYS A 130 -9.93 -9.48 17.39
N ASN A 131 -9.08 -9.14 16.44
CA ASN A 131 -8.22 -7.94 16.47
C ASN A 131 -8.72 -6.82 15.54
N LEU A 132 -9.99 -6.85 15.18
CA LEU A 132 -10.59 -5.80 14.37
C LEU A 132 -11.07 -4.68 15.30
N PHE A 133 -10.44 -3.49 15.19
CA PHE A 133 -10.78 -2.32 16.02
C PHE A 133 -11.60 -1.28 15.27
N ASP A 134 -11.54 -1.26 13.95
CA ASP A 134 -12.29 -0.33 13.11
C ASP A 134 -13.80 -0.51 13.28
N LYS A 135 -14.48 0.58 13.68
CA LYS A 135 -15.92 0.54 13.99
C LYS A 135 -16.78 0.39 12.73
N GLN A 136 -16.36 0.99 11.60
CA GLN A 136 -17.11 0.93 10.35
C GLN A 136 -17.05 -0.49 9.77
N ILE A 137 -15.85 -1.09 9.75
CA ILE A 137 -15.69 -2.47 9.30
C ILE A 137 -16.46 -3.44 10.21
N LYS A 138 -16.42 -3.25 11.54
CA LYS A 138 -17.23 -4.03 12.47
C LYS A 138 -18.73 -3.95 12.16
N ALA A 139 -19.24 -2.76 11.89
CA ALA A 139 -20.64 -2.56 11.53
C ALA A 139 -21.00 -3.29 10.24
N ARG A 140 -20.15 -3.21 9.21
CA ARG A 140 -20.34 -3.91 7.93
C ARG A 140 -20.28 -5.43 8.07
N VAL A 141 -19.38 -5.95 8.92
CA VAL A 141 -19.35 -7.39 9.25
C VAL A 141 -20.65 -7.81 9.95
N LYS A 142 -21.14 -6.99 10.89
CA LYS A 142 -22.40 -7.27 11.60
C LYS A 142 -23.62 -7.22 10.66
N ALA A 143 -23.61 -6.32 9.69
CA ALA A 143 -24.65 -6.20 8.66
C ALA A 143 -24.61 -7.31 7.60
N GLY A 144 -23.53 -8.10 7.53
CA GLY A 144 -23.34 -9.13 6.51
C GLY A 144 -22.74 -8.60 5.19
N ASP A 145 -22.37 -7.32 5.11
CA ASP A 145 -21.72 -6.72 3.93
C ASP A 145 -20.29 -7.22 3.72
N ILE A 146 -19.67 -7.70 4.81
CA ILE A 146 -18.35 -8.35 4.81
C ILE A 146 -18.52 -9.73 5.47
N VAL A 147 -18.19 -10.77 4.73
CA VAL A 147 -18.33 -12.17 5.18
C VAL A 147 -17.10 -12.57 5.99
N LYS A 148 -17.32 -13.35 7.06
CA LYS A 148 -16.23 -14.02 7.76
C LYS A 148 -15.95 -15.35 7.07
N ILE A 149 -14.79 -15.47 6.44
CA ILE A 149 -14.42 -16.62 5.62
C ILE A 149 -13.68 -17.72 6.38
N GLY A 150 -13.73 -17.73 7.69
CA GLY A 150 -13.01 -18.68 8.53
C GLY A 150 -11.71 -18.10 9.11
N MET A 151 -10.76 -18.97 9.39
CA MET A 151 -9.43 -18.58 9.91
C MET A 151 -8.32 -19.32 9.15
N GLU A 152 -7.10 -18.86 9.32
CA GLU A 152 -5.95 -19.47 8.67
C GLU A 152 -5.85 -20.97 8.93
N GLY A 153 -5.70 -21.73 7.84
CA GLY A 153 -5.69 -23.19 7.88
C GLY A 153 -7.07 -23.86 7.85
N ASN A 154 -8.16 -23.09 7.98
CA ASN A 154 -9.54 -23.59 7.91
C ASN A 154 -10.47 -22.52 7.33
N PHE A 155 -10.27 -22.23 6.06
CA PHE A 155 -11.12 -21.31 5.30
C PHE A 155 -12.36 -22.05 4.78
N ASP A 156 -13.44 -21.33 4.66
CA ASP A 156 -14.67 -21.80 4.06
C ASP A 156 -14.77 -21.34 2.59
N PRO A 157 -14.54 -22.24 1.61
CA PRO A 157 -14.56 -21.87 0.18
C PRO A 157 -15.94 -21.38 -0.28
N GLU A 158 -17.02 -21.86 0.30
CA GLU A 158 -18.38 -21.43 -0.06
C GLU A 158 -18.60 -19.96 0.33
N LEU A 159 -18.16 -19.58 1.54
CA LEU A 159 -18.21 -18.19 1.98
C LEU A 159 -17.28 -17.28 1.16
N VAL A 160 -16.10 -17.78 0.75
CA VAL A 160 -15.22 -17.07 -0.16
C VAL A 160 -15.92 -16.83 -1.50
N MET A 161 -16.54 -17.86 -2.08
CA MET A 161 -17.26 -17.75 -3.34
C MET A 161 -18.51 -16.85 -3.22
N ALA A 162 -19.21 -16.87 -2.10
CA ALA A 162 -20.35 -16.00 -1.83
C ALA A 162 -19.96 -14.51 -1.83
N ALA A 163 -18.73 -14.19 -1.41
CA ALA A 163 -18.19 -12.84 -1.48
C ALA A 163 -17.89 -12.37 -2.91
N LYS A 164 -17.89 -13.26 -3.91
CA LYS A 164 -17.60 -13.00 -5.33
C LYS A 164 -16.35 -12.10 -5.54
N PRO A 165 -15.18 -12.48 -5.02
CA PRO A 165 -14.01 -11.63 -5.10
C PRO A 165 -13.41 -11.61 -6.51
N ASP A 166 -12.95 -10.42 -6.94
CA ASP A 166 -12.07 -10.31 -8.12
C ASP A 166 -10.71 -10.93 -7.82
N VAL A 167 -10.20 -10.74 -6.59
CA VAL A 167 -8.94 -11.31 -6.11
C VAL A 167 -9.00 -11.61 -4.61
N ILE A 168 -8.15 -12.54 -4.18
CA ILE A 168 -7.95 -12.88 -2.77
C ILE A 168 -6.52 -12.51 -2.38
N PHE A 169 -6.33 -11.57 -1.45
CA PHE A 169 -5.03 -11.29 -0.88
C PHE A 169 -4.66 -12.35 0.13
N ILE A 170 -3.59 -13.07 -0.13
CA ILE A 170 -3.09 -14.13 0.76
C ILE A 170 -1.80 -13.72 1.46
N SER A 171 -1.55 -14.31 2.62
CA SER A 171 -0.25 -14.29 3.32
C SER A 171 0.23 -15.72 3.42
N PRO A 172 1.08 -16.19 2.49
CA PRO A 172 1.49 -17.58 2.45
C PRO A 172 2.42 -17.89 3.61
N PHE A 173 1.85 -18.40 4.70
CA PHE A 173 2.54 -18.94 5.85
C PHE A 173 2.79 -20.46 5.69
N LYS A 174 3.58 -21.01 6.58
CA LYS A 174 3.91 -22.45 6.61
C LYS A 174 2.69 -23.38 6.83
N ARG A 175 1.59 -22.87 7.38
CA ARG A 175 0.43 -23.69 7.77
C ARG A 175 -0.44 -24.17 6.60
N GLY A 176 -0.26 -23.63 5.41
CA GLY A 176 -1.05 -24.04 4.24
C GLY A 176 -2.52 -23.60 4.34
N GLY A 177 -3.42 -24.44 3.83
CA GLY A 177 -4.87 -24.17 3.88
C GLY A 177 -5.39 -23.38 2.68
N TYR A 178 -4.50 -23.03 1.73
CA TYR A 178 -4.91 -22.31 0.52
C TYR A 178 -5.36 -23.24 -0.63
N ASP A 179 -5.19 -24.55 -0.50
CA ASP A 179 -5.51 -25.47 -1.60
C ASP A 179 -7.01 -25.45 -1.92
N ALA A 180 -7.87 -25.51 -0.90
CA ALA A 180 -9.31 -25.38 -1.09
C ALA A 180 -9.74 -24.04 -1.70
N ILE A 181 -8.98 -22.96 -1.43
CA ILE A 181 -9.25 -21.65 -2.02
C ILE A 181 -8.75 -21.58 -3.47
N LYS A 182 -7.63 -22.22 -3.79
CA LYS A 182 -7.14 -22.34 -5.18
C LYS A 182 -8.16 -23.03 -6.09
N GLU A 183 -8.87 -24.03 -5.58
CA GLU A 183 -9.91 -24.75 -6.31
C GLU A 183 -11.09 -23.85 -6.69
N THR A 184 -11.28 -22.69 -6.03
CA THR A 184 -12.30 -21.71 -6.40
C THR A 184 -12.05 -21.03 -7.74
N GLY A 185 -10.83 -21.13 -8.28
CA GLY A 185 -10.40 -20.46 -9.51
C GLY A 185 -10.18 -18.95 -9.39
N VAL A 186 -10.40 -18.37 -8.21
CA VAL A 186 -10.15 -16.94 -7.95
C VAL A 186 -8.65 -16.68 -7.85
N THR A 187 -8.18 -15.61 -8.47
CA THR A 187 -6.76 -15.23 -8.45
C THR A 187 -6.28 -14.92 -7.04
N LEU A 188 -5.24 -15.65 -6.60
CA LEU A 188 -4.58 -15.43 -5.31
C LEU A 188 -3.42 -14.45 -5.49
N VAL A 189 -3.43 -13.37 -4.72
CA VAL A 189 -2.42 -12.31 -4.74
C VAL A 189 -1.62 -12.35 -3.43
N PRO A 190 -0.35 -12.81 -3.43
CA PRO A 190 0.47 -12.83 -2.23
C PRO A 190 0.83 -11.42 -1.77
N HIS A 191 0.57 -11.12 -0.50
CA HIS A 191 1.04 -9.92 0.17
C HIS A 191 2.14 -10.32 1.16
N LEU A 192 3.40 -10.06 0.80
CA LEU A 192 4.59 -10.51 1.53
C LEU A 192 5.25 -9.41 2.36
N GLY A 193 4.58 -8.29 2.60
CA GLY A 193 5.10 -7.17 3.36
C GLY A 193 5.63 -7.55 4.75
N PHE A 194 5.01 -8.53 5.41
CA PHE A 194 5.46 -9.03 6.70
C PHE A 194 6.83 -9.73 6.66
N LYS A 195 7.34 -10.06 5.47
CA LYS A 195 8.67 -10.65 5.28
C LYS A 195 9.76 -9.64 4.96
N GLU A 196 9.42 -8.37 4.77
CA GLU A 196 10.43 -7.34 4.60
C GLU A 196 11.27 -7.21 5.88
N LEU A 197 12.58 -7.06 5.69
CA LEU A 197 13.52 -6.89 6.80
C LEU A 197 13.70 -5.42 7.20
N ASP A 198 13.29 -4.52 6.32
CA ASP A 198 13.34 -3.07 6.51
C ASP A 198 11.96 -2.55 6.91
N PRO A 199 11.83 -1.72 7.97
CA PRO A 199 10.55 -1.14 8.38
C PRO A 199 9.86 -0.32 7.29
N LEU A 200 10.64 0.48 6.53
CA LEU A 200 10.11 1.23 5.40
C LEU A 200 9.75 0.32 4.23
N GLY A 201 10.51 -0.77 4.03
CA GLY A 201 10.14 -1.80 3.07
C GLY A 201 8.79 -2.43 3.39
N GLN A 202 8.51 -2.73 4.67
CA GLN A 202 7.20 -3.24 5.10
C GLN A 202 6.09 -2.22 4.88
N ALA A 203 6.31 -0.95 5.25
CA ALA A 203 5.33 0.12 5.08
C ALA A 203 5.04 0.42 3.59
N GLU A 204 6.02 0.23 2.71
CA GLU A 204 5.89 0.52 1.28
C GLU A 204 4.93 -0.42 0.54
N TRP A 205 4.53 -1.55 1.14
CA TRP A 205 3.51 -2.44 0.59
C TRP A 205 2.12 -1.79 0.46
N ILE A 206 1.90 -0.63 1.06
CA ILE A 206 0.70 0.18 0.78
C ILE A 206 0.63 0.55 -0.70
N LYS A 207 1.78 0.81 -1.37
CA LYS A 207 1.85 1.10 -2.79
C LYS A 207 1.45 -0.11 -3.65
N PHE A 208 1.83 -1.32 -3.20
CA PHE A 208 1.41 -2.55 -3.85
C PHE A 208 -0.12 -2.69 -3.85
N VAL A 209 -0.77 -2.49 -2.70
CA VAL A 209 -2.23 -2.56 -2.58
C VAL A 209 -2.90 -1.48 -3.44
N ALA A 210 -2.32 -0.28 -3.49
CA ALA A 210 -2.84 0.83 -4.27
C ALA A 210 -3.01 0.53 -5.77
N LEU A 211 -2.10 -0.26 -6.35
CA LEU A 211 -2.17 -0.69 -7.76
C LEU A 211 -3.48 -1.43 -8.09
N PHE A 212 -4.05 -2.15 -7.12
CA PHE A 212 -5.27 -2.91 -7.30
C PHE A 212 -6.54 -2.08 -7.11
N VAL A 213 -6.45 -0.96 -6.39
CA VAL A 213 -7.62 -0.15 -6.02
C VAL A 213 -7.62 1.25 -6.68
N GLY A 214 -6.61 1.56 -7.51
CA GLY A 214 -6.49 2.85 -8.20
C GLY A 214 -6.22 4.01 -7.23
N ARG A 215 -5.34 3.79 -6.23
CA ARG A 215 -4.98 4.77 -5.19
C ARG A 215 -3.47 5.03 -5.14
N GLU A 216 -2.80 4.96 -6.29
CA GLU A 216 -1.34 5.04 -6.38
C GLU A 216 -0.81 6.39 -5.88
N ARG A 217 -1.51 7.48 -6.18
CA ARG A 217 -1.14 8.84 -5.73
C ARG A 217 -1.22 8.95 -4.21
N GLU A 218 -2.32 8.51 -3.63
CA GLU A 218 -2.55 8.53 -2.19
C GLU A 218 -1.49 7.68 -1.47
N ALA A 219 -1.21 6.49 -2.01
CA ALA A 219 -0.19 5.61 -1.45
C ALA A 219 1.21 6.21 -1.50
N ASN A 220 1.59 6.84 -2.61
CA ASN A 220 2.87 7.52 -2.72
C ASN A 220 2.99 8.67 -1.73
N THR A 221 1.93 9.47 -1.57
CA THR A 221 1.90 10.60 -0.61
C THR A 221 2.02 10.10 0.83
N VAL A 222 1.17 9.16 1.23
CA VAL A 222 1.18 8.59 2.60
C VAL A 222 2.52 7.91 2.91
N PHE A 223 3.04 7.14 1.96
CA PHE A 223 4.33 6.48 2.16
C PHE A 223 5.48 7.50 2.28
N GLN A 224 5.48 8.55 1.46
CA GLN A 224 6.52 9.58 1.54
C GLN A 224 6.50 10.28 2.91
N GLU A 225 5.31 10.61 3.44
CA GLU A 225 5.18 11.18 4.78
C GLU A 225 5.72 10.24 5.88
N ILE A 226 5.46 8.93 5.75
CA ILE A 226 5.98 7.92 6.68
C ILE A 226 7.51 7.86 6.59
N ALA A 227 8.04 7.80 5.38
CA ALA A 227 9.48 7.71 5.15
C ALA A 227 10.23 8.95 5.68
N ASP A 228 9.72 10.15 5.37
CA ASP A 228 10.32 11.40 5.82
C ASP A 228 10.35 11.50 7.35
N ARG A 229 9.26 11.12 8.01
CA ARG A 229 9.20 11.09 9.50
C ARG A 229 10.17 10.07 10.08
N TYR A 230 10.23 8.88 9.49
CA TYR A 230 11.11 7.82 9.96
C TYR A 230 12.59 8.23 9.85
N GLU A 231 13.00 8.71 8.68
CA GLU A 231 14.38 9.12 8.44
C GLU A 231 14.76 10.35 9.29
N ALA A 232 13.86 11.31 9.48
CA ALA A 232 14.10 12.46 10.35
C ALA A 232 14.31 12.05 11.83
N LEU A 233 13.52 11.09 12.33
CA LEU A 233 13.70 10.56 13.68
C LEU A 233 15.01 9.78 13.81
N LYS A 234 15.34 8.95 12.84
CA LYS A 234 16.60 8.21 12.79
C LYS A 234 17.82 9.14 12.77
N GLU A 235 17.76 10.20 11.96
CA GLU A 235 18.82 11.21 11.91
C GLU A 235 18.95 11.96 13.27
N LYS A 236 17.83 12.31 13.89
CA LYS A 236 17.81 12.93 15.21
C LYS A 236 18.46 12.04 16.27
N VAL A 237 18.14 10.74 16.27
CA VAL A 237 18.74 9.75 17.18
C VAL A 237 20.23 9.59 16.92
N ALA A 238 20.65 9.53 15.64
CA ALA A 238 22.07 9.40 15.28
C ALA A 238 22.92 10.59 15.75
N LYS A 239 22.31 11.79 15.86
CA LYS A 239 22.96 13.00 16.35
C LYS A 239 22.97 13.11 17.90
N ALA A 240 22.09 12.38 18.58
CA ALA A 240 22.05 12.32 20.02
C ALA A 240 23.24 11.47 20.52
N ASN A 241 24.16 12.08 21.23
CA ASN A 241 25.39 11.42 21.72
C ASN A 241 25.18 10.73 23.06
N ASP A 242 24.02 10.14 23.28
CA ASP A 242 23.60 9.53 24.53
C ASP A 242 23.99 8.04 24.60
N LYS A 243 24.05 7.53 25.83
CA LYS A 243 24.23 6.10 26.04
C LYS A 243 23.07 5.33 25.40
N ARG A 244 23.40 4.37 24.54
CA ARG A 244 22.41 3.49 23.96
C ARG A 244 21.80 2.57 24.99
N PRO A 245 20.50 2.55 25.22
CA PRO A 245 19.87 1.62 26.13
C PRO A 245 19.95 0.20 25.54
N THR A 246 20.25 -0.76 26.39
CA THR A 246 20.14 -2.18 26.03
C THR A 246 18.66 -2.59 25.96
N VAL A 247 18.24 -3.19 24.87
CA VAL A 247 16.86 -3.63 24.65
C VAL A 247 16.81 -5.12 24.44
N PHE A 248 15.88 -5.76 25.14
CA PHE A 248 15.49 -7.15 24.97
C PHE A 248 13.99 -7.20 24.64
N SER A 249 13.62 -7.91 23.60
CA SER A 249 12.24 -8.00 23.10
C SER A 249 11.82 -9.47 22.99
N GLY A 250 10.55 -9.72 23.07
CA GLY A 250 9.97 -11.04 22.88
C GLY A 250 8.79 -11.31 23.79
N GLU A 251 8.28 -12.53 23.73
CA GLU A 251 7.17 -13.00 24.55
C GLU A 251 7.35 -14.46 24.98
N MET A 252 6.76 -14.79 26.11
CA MET A 252 6.68 -16.16 26.60
C MET A 252 5.56 -16.90 25.90
N HIS A 253 5.88 -17.99 25.21
CA HIS A 253 4.88 -18.87 24.60
C HIS A 253 5.25 -20.34 24.80
N GLY A 254 4.33 -21.14 25.33
CA GLY A 254 4.57 -22.57 25.56
C GLY A 254 5.75 -22.87 26.49
N GLY A 255 6.06 -21.99 27.44
CA GLY A 255 7.21 -22.15 28.37
C GLY A 255 8.56 -21.72 27.81
N ASN A 256 8.62 -21.29 26.51
CA ASN A 256 9.81 -20.79 25.86
C ASN A 256 9.70 -19.29 25.61
N TRP A 257 10.82 -18.58 25.68
CA TRP A 257 10.90 -17.18 25.28
C TRP A 257 11.14 -17.09 23.78
N HIS A 258 10.22 -16.44 23.07
CA HIS A 258 10.33 -16.20 21.65
C HIS A 258 10.76 -14.76 21.41
N ALA A 259 11.89 -14.58 20.73
CA ALA A 259 12.44 -13.29 20.37
C ALA A 259 12.77 -13.26 18.87
N VAL A 260 12.82 -12.08 18.30
CA VAL A 260 13.24 -11.91 16.91
C VAL A 260 14.78 -11.90 16.82
N GLY A 261 15.34 -12.50 15.78
CA GLY A 261 16.76 -12.39 15.46
C GLY A 261 17.14 -11.00 14.96
N GLY A 262 18.44 -10.77 14.81
CA GLY A 262 18.99 -9.47 14.37
C GLY A 262 18.64 -9.09 12.92
N LYS A 263 18.32 -10.07 12.06
CA LYS A 263 17.85 -9.84 10.71
C LYS A 263 16.32 -9.80 10.64
N ASN A 264 15.74 -8.84 11.33
CA ASN A 264 14.29 -8.63 11.38
C ASN A 264 13.98 -7.13 11.38
N TYR A 265 12.82 -6.75 10.83
CA TYR A 265 12.42 -5.34 10.78
C TYR A 265 12.30 -4.71 12.19
N LEU A 266 11.87 -5.47 13.20
CA LEU A 266 11.77 -4.99 14.56
C LEU A 266 13.16 -4.73 15.18
N ALA A 267 14.13 -5.62 14.94
CA ALA A 267 15.53 -5.39 15.33
C ALA A 267 16.11 -4.15 14.62
N GLN A 268 15.71 -3.90 13.37
CA GLN A 268 16.11 -2.67 12.67
C GLN A 268 15.50 -1.43 13.33
N ILE A 269 14.22 -1.47 13.75
CA ILE A 269 13.58 -0.36 14.48
C ILE A 269 14.35 -0.06 15.78
N PHE A 270 14.77 -1.08 16.54
CA PHE A 270 15.55 -0.85 17.74
C PHE A 270 16.88 -0.15 17.46
N ARG A 271 17.61 -0.60 16.44
CA ARG A 271 18.86 0.04 16.01
C ARG A 271 18.65 1.50 15.58
N ASP A 272 17.62 1.75 14.76
CA ASP A 272 17.32 3.09 14.25
C ASP A 272 16.82 4.03 15.35
N ALA A 273 16.21 3.47 16.41
CA ALA A 273 15.84 4.17 17.64
C ALA A 273 17.02 4.37 18.61
N GLY A 274 18.24 3.98 18.22
CA GLY A 274 19.44 4.17 19.05
C GLY A 274 19.62 3.18 20.18
N ALA A 275 18.98 2.01 20.10
CA ALA A 275 19.11 0.97 21.11
C ALA A 275 20.14 -0.12 20.71
N ASP A 276 20.75 -0.75 21.72
CA ASP A 276 21.55 -1.93 21.57
C ASP A 276 20.68 -3.16 21.83
N TYR A 277 20.30 -3.85 20.75
CA TYR A 277 19.46 -5.03 20.86
C TYR A 277 20.29 -6.28 21.19
N VAL A 278 19.95 -6.97 22.29
CA VAL A 278 20.74 -8.08 22.86
C VAL A 278 20.98 -9.21 21.86
N ILE A 279 20.05 -9.45 20.92
CA ILE A 279 20.13 -10.56 19.96
C ILE A 279 20.47 -10.03 18.55
N GLN A 280 21.11 -8.88 18.44
CA GLN A 280 21.40 -8.24 17.14
C GLN A 280 22.34 -9.07 16.23
N ASP A 281 23.21 -9.90 16.81
CA ASP A 281 24.19 -10.72 16.10
C ASP A 281 23.61 -12.06 15.62
N ASP A 282 22.39 -12.40 16.03
CA ASP A 282 21.68 -13.56 15.50
C ASP A 282 21.19 -13.28 14.09
N ASN A 283 21.69 -14.05 13.13
CA ASN A 283 21.38 -13.93 11.72
C ASN A 283 20.02 -14.54 11.31
N THR A 284 19.20 -14.97 12.24
CA THR A 284 17.86 -15.46 11.96
C THR A 284 16.90 -14.30 11.73
N GLY A 285 15.89 -14.53 10.89
CA GLY A 285 14.87 -13.52 10.59
C GLY A 285 13.71 -13.49 11.60
N GLY A 286 13.59 -14.56 12.40
CA GLY A 286 12.45 -14.76 13.32
C GLY A 286 11.43 -15.73 12.75
#